data_4f35df426cb6fc63dee376fc9b1f2d73
#
_entry.id   4f35df426cb6fc63dee376fc9b1f2d73
#
_cell.length_a   1.000
_cell.length_b   1.000
_cell.length_c   1.000
_cell.angle_alpha   90.00
_cell.angle_beta   90.00
_cell.angle_gamma   90.00
#
_symmetry.space_group_name_H-M   'P 1'
#
loop_
_entity.id
_entity.type
_entity.pdbx_description
1 polymer ?
#
loop_
_entity_poly.entity_id
_entity_poly.type
_entity_poly.pdbx_seq_one_letter_code
_entity_poly.pdbx_strand_id
1 'polypeptide(L)'
;MVSNSTSSAAPHSSTHGPLAGLKIIEFAGIGPGPFTGMMLADMGAEVIVIDRAADVARASKYPRAASNRGKRSVALDLKSEADLEVAWALIDSADALIEGFRPGVMERLGFGPDAVAARNPKLVFGRVTGWGQTGPLAQAAGHDINYVALTGVLSTSARQGQAPVIPPTLVGDMAGGAMFLAFGLVCAILEAQKSGRGQVVDAAMIDGVAAMSGLMHQMRSNGSWVDQAERNFFSNSSPFYEVFECSDGHFITLGAIEPQFYAQLLKLLKLDDVDPALQYDARQWPALKQRMADTLRQKTRAEWQSLLEGTDVCFAPVLSLTEAADHPHNKSRGLFVDVDGQRQPAPAPRFSRSVVRVPSPGALCGEHTQEVLAEMGIQRTRLNGL
;
A
#
# COMPACT_ATOMS: atom_id res chain seq x y z
N MET A 1 22.18 46.86 13.77
CA MET A 1 21.06 46.29 14.50
C MET A 1 20.52 45.11 13.65
N VAL A 2 20.92 43.92 14.00
CA VAL A 2 20.48 42.68 13.31
C VAL A 2 19.34 42.12 14.13
N SER A 3 18.14 42.16 13.57
CA SER A 3 16.96 41.59 14.18
C SER A 3 16.98 40.07 14.01
N ASN A 4 17.19 39.32 15.10
CA ASN A 4 16.96 37.89 15.21
C ASN A 4 15.46 37.64 15.11
N SER A 5 14.99 37.15 13.99
CA SER A 5 13.66 36.55 13.88
C SER A 5 13.74 35.10 14.39
N THR A 6 13.34 34.89 15.63
CA THR A 6 13.04 33.53 16.13
C THR A 6 11.82 32.99 15.39
N SER A 7 12.04 32.05 14.48
CA SER A 7 10.99 31.25 13.88
C SER A 7 10.38 30.38 14.97
N SER A 8 9.20 30.74 15.47
CA SER A 8 8.40 29.86 16.31
C SER A 8 7.83 28.76 15.41
N ALA A 9 8.30 27.53 15.60
CA ALA A 9 7.69 26.37 14.99
C ALA A 9 6.21 26.28 15.43
N ALA A 10 5.31 26.26 14.45
CA ALA A 10 3.89 26.08 14.73
C ALA A 10 3.63 24.64 15.21
N PRO A 11 2.68 24.42 16.13
CA PRO A 11 2.40 23.08 16.63
C PRO A 11 1.95 22.15 15.52
N HIS A 12 2.54 20.97 15.45
CA HIS A 12 2.31 19.94 14.43
C HIS A 12 0.97 19.18 14.56
N SER A 13 -0.03 19.69 15.30
CA SER A 13 -1.34 19.05 15.30
C SER A 13 -2.04 19.29 13.96
N SER A 14 -2.16 18.25 13.13
CA SER A 14 -2.97 18.33 11.92
C SER A 14 -4.44 18.46 12.30
N THR A 15 -4.96 19.68 12.27
CA THR A 15 -6.38 19.96 12.52
C THR A 15 -7.27 19.58 11.32
N HIS A 16 -6.71 18.90 10.32
CA HIS A 16 -7.33 18.65 9.02
C HIS A 16 -7.24 17.18 8.65
N GLY A 17 -8.29 16.68 8.00
CA GLY A 17 -8.40 15.30 7.56
C GLY A 17 -9.46 14.52 8.35
N PRO A 18 -9.95 13.40 7.79
CA PRO A 18 -11.03 12.62 8.41
C PRO A 18 -10.62 11.92 9.71
N LEU A 19 -9.31 11.75 9.96
CA LEU A 19 -8.75 11.13 11.17
C LEU A 19 -8.09 12.15 12.11
N ALA A 20 -8.37 13.45 11.92
CA ALA A 20 -7.87 14.49 12.81
C ALA A 20 -8.29 14.23 14.26
N GLY A 21 -7.33 14.36 15.19
CA GLY A 21 -7.53 14.11 16.61
C GLY A 21 -7.25 12.68 17.07
N LEU A 22 -7.00 11.74 16.13
CA LEU A 22 -6.51 10.40 16.48
C LEU A 22 -4.99 10.41 16.63
N LYS A 23 -4.49 9.73 17.68
CA LYS A 23 -3.07 9.50 17.92
C LYS A 23 -2.74 8.03 17.75
N ILE A 24 -1.72 7.74 16.94
CA ILE A 24 -1.29 6.40 16.61
C ILE A 24 0.19 6.25 16.91
N ILE A 25 0.56 5.22 17.63
CA ILE A 25 1.94 4.85 17.87
C ILE A 25 2.34 3.74 16.90
N GLU A 26 3.43 3.93 16.18
CA GLU A 26 3.98 2.93 15.28
C GLU A 26 5.35 2.48 15.79
N PHE A 27 5.53 1.19 16.01
CA PHE A 27 6.87 0.64 16.19
C PHE A 27 7.55 0.51 14.84
N ALA A 28 8.74 1.10 14.71
CA ALA A 28 9.47 1.14 13.45
C ALA A 28 9.67 -0.26 12.84
N GLY A 29 9.38 -0.38 11.57
CA GLY A 29 9.45 -1.62 10.81
C GLY A 29 9.72 -1.36 9.33
N ILE A 30 9.38 -2.36 8.50
CA ILE A 30 9.48 -2.29 7.04
C ILE A 30 8.15 -2.72 6.40
N GLY A 31 7.91 -2.29 5.15
CA GLY A 31 6.78 -2.74 4.35
C GLY A 31 5.41 -2.22 4.84
N PRO A 32 4.48 -3.12 5.17
CA PRO A 32 3.07 -2.77 5.37
C PRO A 32 2.80 -1.90 6.60
N GLY A 33 3.52 -2.07 7.71
CA GLY A 33 3.34 -1.24 8.91
C GLY A 33 3.60 0.25 8.62
N PRO A 34 4.79 0.63 8.16
CA PRO A 34 5.09 2.01 7.78
C PRO A 34 4.15 2.58 6.72
N PHE A 35 3.73 1.77 5.74
CA PHE A 35 2.77 2.23 4.75
C PHE A 35 1.39 2.50 5.36
N THR A 36 0.92 1.65 6.28
CA THR A 36 -0.32 1.89 7.04
C THR A 36 -0.24 3.19 7.82
N GLY A 37 0.83 3.40 8.60
CA GLY A 37 1.02 4.63 9.35
C GLY A 37 1.05 5.87 8.46
N MET A 38 1.70 5.80 7.30
CA MET A 38 1.70 6.87 6.29
C MET A 38 0.27 7.18 5.81
N MET A 39 -0.51 6.17 5.47
CA MET A 39 -1.89 6.37 5.01
C MET A 39 -2.75 7.06 6.09
N LEU A 40 -2.60 6.66 7.35
CA LEU A 40 -3.33 7.26 8.46
C LEU A 40 -2.87 8.69 8.74
N ALA A 41 -1.56 8.97 8.62
CA ALA A 41 -1.02 10.33 8.68
C ALA A 41 -1.53 11.22 7.53
N ASP A 42 -1.55 10.70 6.29
CA ASP A 42 -2.14 11.38 5.13
C ASP A 42 -3.61 11.76 5.39
N MET A 43 -4.35 10.95 6.13
CA MET A 43 -5.74 11.19 6.53
C MET A 43 -5.89 12.10 7.77
N GLY A 44 -4.80 12.59 8.34
CA GLY A 44 -4.80 13.58 9.41
C GLY A 44 -4.60 13.03 10.82
N ALA A 45 -4.35 11.74 11.00
CA ALA A 45 -3.96 11.20 12.30
C ALA A 45 -2.56 11.69 12.68
N GLU A 46 -2.32 11.91 13.98
CA GLU A 46 -0.99 12.08 14.53
C GLU A 46 -0.33 10.71 14.65
N VAL A 47 0.72 10.47 13.85
CA VAL A 47 1.47 9.21 13.89
C VAL A 47 2.86 9.46 14.44
N ILE A 48 3.19 8.81 15.58
CA ILE A 48 4.51 8.87 16.21
C ILE A 48 5.18 7.52 16.06
N VAL A 49 6.32 7.51 15.37
CA VAL A 49 7.14 6.31 15.18
C VAL A 49 8.12 6.16 16.33
N ILE A 50 8.12 5.03 17.00
CA ILE A 50 9.16 4.64 17.96
C ILE A 50 10.26 3.93 17.19
N ASP A 51 11.35 4.63 16.95
CA ASP A 51 12.57 4.13 16.32
C ASP A 51 13.57 3.65 17.39
N ARG A 52 14.52 2.80 17.00
CA ARG A 52 15.59 2.39 17.89
C ARG A 52 16.68 3.45 17.93
N ALA A 53 17.09 3.85 19.13
CA ALA A 53 18.18 4.82 19.33
C ALA A 53 19.48 4.42 18.59
N ALA A 54 19.80 3.12 18.53
CA ALA A 54 20.95 2.61 17.82
C ALA A 54 20.92 2.83 16.29
N ASP A 55 19.76 3.10 15.70
CA ASP A 55 19.61 3.28 14.25
C ASP A 55 19.79 4.74 13.81
N VAL A 56 19.80 5.71 14.71
CA VAL A 56 19.88 7.16 14.40
C VAL A 56 21.09 7.50 13.52
N ALA A 57 22.28 7.09 13.92
CA ALA A 57 23.51 7.39 13.17
C ALA A 57 23.57 6.73 11.79
N ARG A 58 22.88 5.60 11.61
CA ARG A 58 22.77 4.91 10.32
C ARG A 58 21.71 5.56 9.45
N ALA A 59 20.55 5.84 10.01
CA ALA A 59 19.40 6.37 9.27
C ALA A 59 19.69 7.75 8.67
N SER A 60 20.48 8.60 9.35
CA SER A 60 20.87 9.93 8.85
C SER A 60 21.67 9.90 7.53
N LYS A 61 22.19 8.74 7.13
CA LYS A 61 22.95 8.57 5.86
C LYS A 61 22.06 8.27 4.65
N TYR A 62 20.77 8.03 4.87
CA TYR A 62 19.82 7.70 3.83
C TYR A 62 18.83 8.84 3.60
N PRO A 63 18.28 8.96 2.38
CA PRO A 63 17.21 9.93 2.13
C PRO A 63 15.99 9.63 2.98
N ARG A 64 15.18 10.66 3.21
CA ARG A 64 13.91 10.54 3.93
C ARG A 64 12.99 9.53 3.26
N ALA A 65 12.48 8.57 4.02
CA ALA A 65 11.57 7.55 3.48
C ALA A 65 10.18 8.15 3.24
N ALA A 66 9.65 7.95 2.04
CA ALA A 66 8.30 8.42 1.70
C ALA A 66 7.23 7.81 2.62
N SER A 67 7.43 6.57 3.08
CA SER A 67 6.54 5.90 4.05
C SER A 67 6.52 6.54 5.43
N ASN A 68 7.44 7.47 5.72
CA ASN A 68 7.47 8.23 6.98
C ASN A 68 6.92 9.66 6.83
N ARG A 69 6.39 10.03 5.66
CA ARG A 69 5.80 11.36 5.46
C ARG A 69 4.63 11.60 6.41
N GLY A 70 4.53 12.82 6.89
CA GLY A 70 3.47 13.21 7.82
C GLY A 70 3.57 12.65 9.23
N LYS A 71 4.61 11.86 9.53
CA LYS A 71 4.84 11.27 10.85
C LYS A 71 5.87 12.08 11.65
N ARG A 72 5.89 11.85 12.96
CA ARG A 72 6.97 12.25 13.87
C ARG A 72 7.74 11.00 14.31
N SER A 73 9.03 11.12 14.59
CA SER A 73 9.89 10.02 15.02
C SER A 73 10.54 10.32 16.37
N VAL A 74 10.48 9.34 17.27
CA VAL A 74 11.12 9.34 18.59
C VAL A 74 12.08 8.16 18.68
N ALA A 75 13.34 8.40 18.95
CA ALA A 75 14.35 7.35 19.09
C ALA A 75 14.49 6.94 20.55
N LEU A 76 14.22 5.66 20.84
CA LEU A 76 14.25 5.08 22.18
C LEU A 76 15.16 3.84 22.24
N ASP A 77 15.85 3.67 23.36
CA ASP A 77 16.49 2.40 23.72
C ASP A 77 15.56 1.61 24.67
N LEU A 78 14.79 0.71 24.11
CA LEU A 78 13.84 -0.12 24.87
C LEU A 78 14.50 -1.11 25.87
N LYS A 79 15.81 -1.00 26.09
CA LYS A 79 16.52 -1.66 27.20
C LYS A 79 16.70 -0.73 28.42
N SER A 80 16.52 0.56 28.23
CA SER A 80 16.59 1.57 29.28
C SER A 80 15.23 1.72 29.95
N GLU A 81 15.16 1.64 31.29
CA GLU A 81 13.93 1.85 32.05
C GLU A 81 13.31 3.21 31.76
N ALA A 82 14.13 4.26 31.65
CA ALA A 82 13.65 5.61 31.33
C ALA A 82 13.00 5.69 29.95
N ASP A 83 13.48 4.93 28.93
CA ASP A 83 12.90 4.90 27.61
C ASP A 83 11.67 4.00 27.51
N LEU A 84 11.62 2.95 28.34
CA LEU A 84 10.42 2.14 28.50
C LEU A 84 9.26 2.99 29.08
N GLU A 85 9.52 3.85 30.07
CA GLU A 85 8.51 4.77 30.62
C GLU A 85 8.01 5.76 29.56
N VAL A 86 8.90 6.28 28.70
CA VAL A 86 8.50 7.13 27.58
C VAL A 86 7.62 6.37 26.58
N ALA A 87 8.01 5.15 26.20
CA ALA A 87 7.23 4.33 25.29
C ALA A 87 5.82 4.04 25.86
N TRP A 88 5.75 3.72 27.16
CA TRP A 88 4.48 3.53 27.84
C TRP A 88 3.62 4.80 27.86
N ALA A 89 4.19 5.95 28.18
CA ALA A 89 3.45 7.20 28.20
C ALA A 89 2.90 7.59 26.81
N LEU A 90 3.63 7.27 25.74
CA LEU A 90 3.13 7.39 24.36
C LEU A 90 1.93 6.46 24.12
N ILE A 91 2.04 5.19 24.51
CA ILE A 91 0.99 4.17 24.33
C ILE A 91 -0.25 4.52 25.16
N ASP A 92 -0.07 4.99 26.40
CA ASP A 92 -1.18 5.38 27.27
C ASP A 92 -2.01 6.54 26.70
N SER A 93 -1.40 7.40 25.87
CA SER A 93 -2.05 8.55 25.22
C SER A 93 -2.62 8.24 23.83
N ALA A 94 -2.47 7.02 23.32
CA ALA A 94 -2.81 6.67 21.94
C ALA A 94 -4.20 6.03 21.81
N ASP A 95 -4.79 6.20 20.60
CA ASP A 95 -6.00 5.50 20.18
C ASP A 95 -5.67 4.15 19.54
N ALA A 96 -4.52 4.05 18.88
CA ALA A 96 -4.06 2.81 18.27
C ALA A 96 -2.54 2.65 18.32
N LEU A 97 -2.10 1.40 18.19
CA LEU A 97 -0.71 1.01 18.06
C LEU A 97 -0.56 0.14 16.80
N ILE A 98 0.54 0.33 16.06
CA ILE A 98 0.91 -0.48 14.89
C ILE A 98 2.25 -1.15 15.17
N GLU A 99 2.32 -2.47 14.95
CA GLU A 99 3.56 -3.22 14.95
C GLU A 99 3.58 -4.26 13.80
N GLY A 100 4.78 -4.60 13.35
CA GLY A 100 5.01 -5.59 12.29
C GLY A 100 6.09 -6.60 12.63
N PHE A 101 6.30 -6.89 13.92
CA PHE A 101 7.28 -7.87 14.37
C PHE A 101 6.75 -9.31 14.27
N ARG A 102 7.65 -10.27 14.38
CA ARG A 102 7.24 -11.68 14.51
C ARG A 102 6.45 -11.90 15.79
N PRO A 103 5.48 -12.84 15.79
CA PRO A 103 4.70 -13.16 16.99
C PRO A 103 5.56 -13.38 18.23
N GLY A 104 5.14 -12.78 19.36
CA GLY A 104 5.82 -12.86 20.64
C GLY A 104 6.96 -11.83 20.84
N VAL A 105 7.29 -10.98 19.86
CA VAL A 105 8.32 -9.95 20.04
C VAL A 105 7.82 -8.83 20.95
N MET A 106 6.62 -8.30 20.69
CA MET A 106 6.03 -7.26 21.54
C MET A 106 5.81 -7.73 22.97
N GLU A 107 5.41 -8.98 23.14
CA GLU A 107 5.27 -9.60 24.47
C GLU A 107 6.62 -9.65 25.21
N ARG A 108 7.71 -10.03 24.55
CA ARG A 108 9.07 -10.02 25.15
C ARG A 108 9.59 -8.63 25.46
N LEU A 109 9.16 -7.62 24.71
CA LEU A 109 9.49 -6.21 24.97
C LEU A 109 8.66 -5.61 26.12
N GLY A 110 7.67 -6.34 26.61
CA GLY A 110 6.75 -5.88 27.66
C GLY A 110 5.54 -5.12 27.13
N PHE A 111 5.39 -4.94 25.82
CA PHE A 111 4.31 -4.21 25.16
C PHE A 111 3.31 -5.13 24.44
N GLY A 112 3.16 -6.38 24.91
CA GLY A 112 2.17 -7.29 24.35
C GLY A 112 0.73 -6.81 24.53
N PRO A 113 -0.24 -7.33 23.76
CA PRO A 113 -1.63 -6.88 23.79
C PRO A 113 -2.26 -6.85 25.19
N ASP A 114 -2.02 -7.88 26.00
CA ASP A 114 -2.57 -7.98 27.35
C ASP A 114 -2.02 -6.88 28.27
N ALA A 115 -0.70 -6.61 28.20
CA ALA A 115 -0.06 -5.56 28.97
C ALA A 115 -0.57 -4.16 28.56
N VAL A 116 -0.74 -3.93 27.25
CA VAL A 116 -1.28 -2.68 26.72
C VAL A 116 -2.75 -2.51 27.11
N ALA A 117 -3.57 -3.55 27.00
CA ALA A 117 -4.99 -3.49 27.38
C ALA A 117 -5.19 -3.25 28.89
N ALA A 118 -4.27 -3.74 29.73
CA ALA A 118 -4.31 -3.47 31.17
C ALA A 118 -4.07 -1.99 31.51
N ARG A 119 -3.28 -1.27 30.70
CA ARG A 119 -2.97 0.18 30.92
C ARG A 119 -3.91 1.09 30.13
N ASN A 120 -4.14 0.79 28.86
CA ASN A 120 -5.03 1.54 27.99
C ASN A 120 -6.10 0.62 27.39
N PRO A 121 -7.19 0.34 28.12
CA PRO A 121 -8.22 -0.62 27.68
C PRO A 121 -8.99 -0.19 26.43
N LYS A 122 -8.83 1.05 25.97
CA LYS A 122 -9.47 1.57 24.74
C LYS A 122 -8.58 1.47 23.52
N LEU A 123 -7.28 1.18 23.69
CA LEU A 123 -6.32 1.17 22.60
C LEU A 123 -6.60 0.01 21.62
N VAL A 124 -6.58 0.31 20.33
CA VAL A 124 -6.64 -0.69 19.27
C VAL A 124 -5.23 -1.13 18.92
N PHE A 125 -4.96 -2.43 19.07
CA PHE A 125 -3.64 -3.01 18.86
C PHE A 125 -3.54 -3.64 17.45
N GLY A 126 -2.93 -2.96 16.49
CA GLY A 126 -2.76 -3.42 15.11
C GLY A 126 -1.47 -4.22 14.92
N ARG A 127 -1.59 -5.46 14.47
CA ARG A 127 -0.48 -6.37 14.14
C ARG A 127 -0.51 -6.71 12.67
N VAL A 128 0.60 -6.47 11.94
CA VAL A 128 0.71 -6.86 10.53
C VAL A 128 1.87 -7.84 10.36
N THR A 129 1.56 -9.06 9.94
CA THR A 129 2.54 -10.12 9.72
C THR A 129 2.27 -10.83 8.39
N GLY A 130 3.23 -11.60 7.90
CA GLY A 130 3.04 -12.36 6.67
C GLY A 130 2.09 -13.52 6.83
N TRP A 131 2.31 -14.32 7.90
CA TRP A 131 1.63 -15.59 8.11
C TRP A 131 0.53 -15.58 9.18
N GLY A 132 0.31 -14.44 9.86
CA GLY A 132 -0.58 -14.35 11.02
C GLY A 132 0.11 -14.67 12.34
N GLN A 133 -0.65 -14.52 13.43
CA GLN A 133 -0.16 -14.77 14.80
C GLN A 133 -0.11 -16.24 15.16
N THR A 134 -0.81 -17.10 14.41
CA THR A 134 -0.96 -18.53 14.68
C THR A 134 -0.66 -19.37 13.44
N GLY A 135 -0.62 -20.69 13.61
CA GLY A 135 -0.38 -21.61 12.52
C GLY A 135 1.12 -22.01 12.37
N PRO A 136 1.40 -23.05 11.57
CA PRO A 136 2.73 -23.66 11.51
C PRO A 136 3.82 -22.74 10.94
N LEU A 137 3.46 -21.72 10.18
CA LEU A 137 4.39 -20.76 9.57
C LEU A 137 4.51 -19.44 10.33
N ALA A 138 3.76 -19.23 11.42
CA ALA A 138 3.72 -17.96 12.14
C ALA A 138 5.11 -17.43 12.54
N GLN A 139 6.06 -18.31 12.86
CA GLN A 139 7.45 -17.97 13.22
C GLN A 139 8.43 -18.03 12.02
N ALA A 140 7.97 -18.47 10.84
CA ALA A 140 8.82 -18.60 9.67
C ALA A 140 9.11 -17.23 9.03
N ALA A 141 10.28 -17.09 8.43
CA ALA A 141 10.59 -15.94 7.58
C ALA A 141 9.81 -16.02 6.27
N GLY A 142 9.45 -14.86 5.73
CA GLY A 142 8.81 -14.72 4.43
C GLY A 142 8.70 -13.26 4.04
N HIS A 143 8.43 -13.02 2.75
CA HIS A 143 8.19 -11.71 2.17
C HIS A 143 6.99 -11.78 1.22
N ASP A 144 6.55 -10.65 0.69
CA ASP A 144 5.38 -10.47 -0.19
C ASP A 144 5.11 -11.68 -1.11
N ILE A 145 6.08 -12.03 -1.95
CA ILE A 145 5.93 -13.10 -2.94
C ILE A 145 5.59 -14.46 -2.31
N ASN A 146 6.09 -14.74 -1.10
CA ASN A 146 5.84 -16.00 -0.42
C ASN A 146 4.39 -16.08 0.08
N TYR A 147 3.87 -14.97 0.61
CA TYR A 147 2.50 -14.88 1.09
C TYR A 147 1.51 -14.98 -0.06
N VAL A 148 1.78 -14.28 -1.17
CA VAL A 148 0.97 -14.36 -2.39
C VAL A 148 1.02 -15.77 -3.02
N ALA A 149 2.18 -16.43 -3.00
CA ALA A 149 2.32 -17.78 -3.56
C ALA A 149 1.46 -18.81 -2.81
N LEU A 150 1.47 -18.76 -1.47
CA LEU A 150 0.76 -19.77 -0.66
C LEU A 150 -0.77 -19.65 -0.77
N THR A 151 -1.31 -18.47 -1.09
CA THR A 151 -2.75 -18.29 -1.33
C THR A 151 -3.23 -18.83 -2.68
N GLY A 152 -2.31 -19.21 -3.57
CA GLY A 152 -2.63 -19.58 -4.96
C GLY A 152 -2.74 -18.38 -5.90
N VAL A 153 -2.81 -17.14 -5.39
CA VAL A 153 -2.98 -15.94 -6.23
C VAL A 153 -1.82 -15.74 -7.22
N LEU A 154 -0.59 -16.06 -6.81
CA LEU A 154 0.57 -15.95 -7.70
C LEU A 154 0.41 -16.81 -8.97
N SER A 155 -0.21 -18.00 -8.86
CA SER A 155 -0.41 -18.88 -10.00
C SER A 155 -1.32 -18.28 -11.08
N THR A 156 -2.20 -17.33 -10.73
CA THR A 156 -3.13 -16.70 -11.66
C THR A 156 -2.45 -15.80 -12.70
N SER A 157 -1.21 -15.38 -12.45
CA SER A 157 -0.40 -14.54 -13.34
C SER A 157 0.58 -15.34 -14.23
N ALA A 158 0.51 -16.67 -14.17
CA ALA A 158 1.39 -17.53 -14.97
C ALA A 158 1.08 -17.46 -16.47
N ARG A 159 2.13 -17.38 -17.28
CA ARG A 159 2.06 -17.67 -18.73
C ARG A 159 2.56 -19.08 -18.99
N GLN A 160 2.06 -19.70 -20.06
CA GLN A 160 2.47 -21.07 -20.40
C GLN A 160 3.98 -21.16 -20.62
N GLY A 161 4.63 -22.07 -19.89
CA GLY A 161 6.07 -22.25 -19.95
C GLY A 161 6.92 -21.18 -19.27
N GLN A 162 6.31 -20.26 -18.54
CA GLN A 162 7.00 -19.20 -17.79
C GLN A 162 6.66 -19.25 -16.31
N ALA A 163 7.58 -18.80 -15.47
CA ALA A 163 7.29 -18.60 -14.05
C ALA A 163 6.29 -17.45 -13.87
N PRO A 164 5.35 -17.57 -12.92
CA PRO A 164 4.45 -16.45 -12.60
C PRO A 164 5.21 -15.26 -12.02
N VAL A 165 4.75 -14.06 -12.34
CA VAL A 165 5.32 -12.80 -11.84
C VAL A 165 4.24 -11.90 -11.27
N ILE A 166 4.58 -11.13 -10.24
CA ILE A 166 3.70 -10.12 -9.66
C ILE A 166 4.43 -8.78 -9.56
N PRO A 167 3.71 -7.66 -9.50
CA PRO A 167 4.30 -6.38 -9.13
C PRO A 167 4.93 -6.46 -7.74
N PRO A 168 6.20 -6.02 -7.56
CA PRO A 168 6.92 -6.15 -6.29
C PRO A 168 6.19 -5.45 -5.14
N THR A 169 6.06 -6.11 -3.99
CA THR A 169 5.52 -5.61 -2.72
C THR A 169 4.07 -5.08 -2.74
N LEU A 170 3.41 -5.03 -3.90
CA LEU A 170 2.10 -4.39 -4.02
C LEU A 170 0.95 -5.30 -3.61
N VAL A 171 1.04 -6.59 -3.87
CA VAL A 171 -0.08 -7.52 -3.65
C VAL A 171 -0.11 -8.03 -2.21
N GLY A 172 1.00 -8.54 -1.69
CA GLY A 172 1.09 -9.06 -0.32
C GLY A 172 1.21 -7.94 0.70
N ASP A 173 2.29 -7.14 0.62
CA ASP A 173 2.60 -6.14 1.63
C ASP A 173 1.57 -5.01 1.66
N MET A 174 1.32 -4.36 0.50
CA MET A 174 0.50 -3.15 0.49
C MET A 174 -0.99 -3.48 0.45
N ALA A 175 -1.47 -4.27 -0.52
CA ALA A 175 -2.89 -4.58 -0.64
C ALA A 175 -3.36 -5.57 0.43
N GLY A 176 -2.69 -6.72 0.58
CA GLY A 176 -3.08 -7.77 1.53
C GLY A 176 -2.78 -7.43 2.99
N GLY A 177 -1.69 -6.71 3.27
CA GLY A 177 -1.28 -6.31 4.62
C GLY A 177 -1.77 -4.93 5.01
N ALA A 178 -1.16 -3.90 4.43
CA ALA A 178 -1.33 -2.53 4.91
C ALA A 178 -2.76 -2.00 4.75
N MET A 179 -3.42 -2.25 3.62
CA MET A 179 -4.81 -1.81 3.41
C MET A 179 -5.78 -2.50 4.36
N PHE A 180 -5.59 -3.81 4.62
CA PHE A 180 -6.42 -4.55 5.58
C PHE A 180 -6.15 -4.09 7.01
N LEU A 181 -4.88 -3.81 7.38
CA LEU A 181 -4.58 -3.24 8.69
C LEU A 181 -5.22 -1.86 8.84
N ALA A 182 -5.07 -0.96 7.86
CA ALA A 182 -5.66 0.39 7.92
C ALA A 182 -7.18 0.34 8.07
N PHE A 183 -7.85 -0.51 7.27
CA PHE A 183 -9.31 -0.71 7.38
C PHE A 183 -9.70 -1.29 8.74
N GLY A 184 -8.99 -2.32 9.20
CA GLY A 184 -9.23 -2.96 10.48
C GLY A 184 -9.06 -2.00 11.66
N LEU A 185 -8.01 -1.18 11.64
CA LEU A 185 -7.77 -0.15 12.67
C LEU A 185 -8.89 0.87 12.72
N VAL A 186 -9.32 1.40 11.58
CA VAL A 186 -10.42 2.39 11.55
C VAL A 186 -11.73 1.78 12.05
N CYS A 187 -12.07 0.55 11.64
CA CYS A 187 -13.23 -0.16 12.15
C CYS A 187 -13.17 -0.37 13.66
N ALA A 188 -12.03 -0.83 14.16
CA ALA A 188 -11.84 -1.11 15.58
C ALA A 188 -11.83 0.18 16.44
N ILE A 189 -11.26 1.28 15.94
CA ILE A 189 -11.32 2.59 16.60
C ILE A 189 -12.77 3.10 16.68
N LEU A 190 -13.53 3.00 15.58
CA LEU A 190 -14.95 3.37 15.58
C LEU A 190 -15.79 2.52 16.55
N GLU A 191 -15.46 1.25 16.70
CA GLU A 191 -16.09 0.37 17.70
C GLU A 191 -15.67 0.77 19.12
N ALA A 192 -14.37 0.98 19.37
CA ALA A 192 -13.84 1.36 20.67
C ALA A 192 -14.38 2.72 21.17
N GLN A 193 -14.63 3.66 20.25
CA GLN A 193 -15.28 4.94 20.59
C GLN A 193 -16.71 4.75 21.13
N LYS A 194 -17.40 3.68 20.74
CA LYS A 194 -18.76 3.36 21.20
C LYS A 194 -18.77 2.51 22.46
N SER A 195 -17.95 1.45 22.49
CA SER A 195 -17.91 0.47 23.58
C SER A 195 -17.03 0.88 24.74
N GLY A 196 -16.06 1.78 24.50
CA GLY A 196 -15.00 2.11 25.46
C GLY A 196 -13.91 1.04 25.56
N ARG A 197 -13.86 0.06 24.67
CA ARG A 197 -12.96 -1.09 24.70
C ARG A 197 -12.22 -1.24 23.38
N GLY A 198 -10.89 -1.27 23.44
CA GLY A 198 -10.03 -1.61 22.31
C GLY A 198 -10.00 -3.12 22.05
N GLN A 199 -9.30 -3.49 21.00
CA GLN A 199 -9.13 -4.88 20.60
C GLN A 199 -7.86 -5.07 19.76
N VAL A 200 -7.44 -6.32 19.59
CA VAL A 200 -6.36 -6.68 18.67
C VAL A 200 -6.91 -6.81 17.25
N VAL A 201 -6.21 -6.22 16.30
CA VAL A 201 -6.43 -6.40 14.86
C VAL A 201 -5.23 -7.19 14.32
N ASP A 202 -5.42 -8.47 14.02
CA ASP A 202 -4.42 -9.31 13.35
C ASP A 202 -4.64 -9.22 11.83
N ALA A 203 -3.78 -8.46 11.15
CA ALA A 203 -3.83 -8.26 9.72
C ALA A 203 -2.73 -9.08 9.03
N ALA A 204 -2.94 -10.39 8.92
CA ALA A 204 -2.03 -11.24 8.19
C ALA A 204 -2.11 -10.98 6.68
N MET A 205 -0.95 -10.78 6.03
CA MET A 205 -0.90 -10.55 4.59
C MET A 205 -1.54 -11.70 3.80
N ILE A 206 -1.32 -12.93 4.25
CA ILE A 206 -1.92 -14.12 3.63
C ILE A 206 -3.46 -14.07 3.66
N ASP A 207 -4.06 -13.60 4.76
CA ASP A 207 -5.52 -13.52 4.90
C ASP A 207 -6.10 -12.46 3.97
N GLY A 208 -5.44 -11.29 3.90
CA GLY A 208 -5.85 -10.21 3.01
C GLY A 208 -5.75 -10.60 1.54
N VAL A 209 -4.67 -11.26 1.13
CA VAL A 209 -4.50 -11.76 -0.25
C VAL A 209 -5.57 -12.81 -0.57
N ALA A 210 -5.84 -13.74 0.35
CA ALA A 210 -6.87 -14.75 0.17
C ALA A 210 -8.27 -14.10 0.03
N ALA A 211 -8.60 -13.11 0.88
CA ALA A 211 -9.86 -12.39 0.81
C ALA A 211 -10.06 -11.69 -0.55
N MET A 212 -9.01 -11.07 -1.10
CA MET A 212 -9.08 -10.43 -2.43
C MET A 212 -9.30 -11.42 -3.56
N SER A 213 -8.95 -12.68 -3.42
CA SER A 213 -9.11 -13.71 -4.45
C SER A 213 -10.52 -14.29 -4.56
N GLY A 214 -11.50 -13.75 -3.83
CA GLY A 214 -12.87 -14.28 -3.76
C GLY A 214 -13.55 -14.48 -5.11
N LEU A 215 -13.32 -13.57 -6.08
CA LEU A 215 -13.85 -13.71 -7.45
C LEU A 215 -13.30 -14.97 -8.16
N MET A 216 -12.00 -15.25 -8.06
CA MET A 216 -11.36 -16.42 -8.67
C MET A 216 -11.92 -17.72 -8.05
N HIS A 217 -12.10 -17.75 -6.75
CA HIS A 217 -12.73 -18.89 -6.06
C HIS A 217 -14.19 -19.10 -6.49
N GLN A 218 -14.96 -18.03 -6.65
CA GLN A 218 -16.32 -18.10 -7.19
C GLN A 218 -16.34 -18.65 -8.61
N MET A 219 -15.48 -18.13 -9.49
CA MET A 219 -15.36 -18.60 -10.87
C MET A 219 -14.91 -20.06 -10.95
N ARG A 220 -14.02 -20.50 -10.05
CA ARG A 220 -13.61 -21.88 -9.94
C ARG A 220 -14.77 -22.78 -9.52
N SER A 221 -15.59 -22.35 -8.55
CA SER A 221 -16.73 -23.14 -8.04
C SER A 221 -17.84 -23.34 -9.07
N ASN A 222 -18.03 -22.40 -10.01
CA ASN A 222 -19.01 -22.48 -11.08
C ASN A 222 -18.44 -23.03 -12.41
N GLY A 223 -17.17 -23.47 -12.42
CA GLY A 223 -16.52 -24.06 -13.60
C GLY A 223 -16.03 -23.06 -14.65
N SER A 224 -16.11 -21.74 -14.39
CA SER A 224 -15.61 -20.71 -15.31
C SER A 224 -14.14 -20.36 -15.09
N TRP A 225 -13.47 -20.98 -14.12
CA TRP A 225 -12.04 -20.89 -13.88
C TRP A 225 -11.42 -22.29 -13.80
N VAL A 226 -10.30 -22.48 -14.47
CA VAL A 226 -9.47 -23.69 -14.39
C VAL A 226 -8.05 -23.35 -13.90
N ASP A 227 -7.48 -24.22 -13.08
CA ASP A 227 -6.15 -24.02 -12.48
C ASP A 227 -5.04 -24.36 -13.51
N GLN A 228 -5.05 -23.70 -14.67
CA GLN A 228 -4.07 -23.81 -15.71
C GLN A 228 -3.73 -22.43 -16.27
N ALA A 229 -2.45 -22.18 -16.53
CA ALA A 229 -1.99 -20.97 -17.15
C ALA A 229 -2.63 -20.78 -18.53
N GLU A 230 -2.96 -19.54 -18.87
CA GLU A 230 -3.55 -19.17 -20.17
C GLU A 230 -4.82 -19.94 -20.55
N ARG A 231 -5.65 -20.31 -19.58
CA ARG A 231 -6.94 -20.98 -19.84
C ARG A 231 -8.13 -20.14 -19.38
N ASN A 232 -7.89 -19.05 -18.67
CA ASN A 232 -8.93 -18.16 -18.14
C ASN A 232 -8.83 -16.80 -18.80
N PHE A 233 -9.96 -16.17 -19.10
CA PHE A 233 -9.95 -14.94 -19.88
C PHE A 233 -9.18 -13.79 -19.19
N PHE A 234 -9.19 -13.72 -17.86
CA PHE A 234 -8.38 -12.76 -17.09
C PHE A 234 -6.88 -13.11 -16.95
N SER A 235 -6.49 -14.34 -17.29
CA SER A 235 -5.12 -14.82 -17.13
C SER A 235 -4.37 -14.94 -18.46
N ASN A 236 -4.37 -13.87 -19.23
CA ASN A 236 -3.60 -13.75 -20.47
C ASN A 236 -3.98 -14.75 -21.60
N SER A 237 -5.18 -15.33 -21.58
CA SER A 237 -5.61 -16.22 -22.67
C SER A 237 -6.47 -15.52 -23.73
N SER A 238 -7.35 -14.62 -23.29
CA SER A 238 -8.25 -13.92 -24.21
C SER A 238 -7.54 -12.81 -24.99
N PRO A 239 -7.91 -12.58 -26.25
CA PRO A 239 -7.34 -11.50 -27.05
C PRO A 239 -7.83 -10.10 -26.63
N PHE A 240 -8.93 -10.03 -25.89
CA PHE A 240 -9.56 -8.78 -25.48
C PHE A 240 -9.22 -8.36 -24.03
N TYR A 241 -8.40 -9.16 -23.33
CA TYR A 241 -7.87 -8.82 -22.00
C TYR A 241 -6.40 -9.23 -21.93
N GLU A 242 -5.52 -8.39 -22.49
CA GLU A 242 -4.11 -8.75 -22.69
C GLU A 242 -3.22 -7.51 -22.78
N VAL A 243 -1.93 -7.76 -22.61
CA VAL A 243 -0.83 -6.81 -22.86
C VAL A 243 -0.19 -7.14 -24.21
N PHE A 244 -0.11 -6.17 -25.10
CA PHE A 244 0.47 -6.36 -26.45
C PHE A 244 1.69 -5.46 -26.65
N GLU A 245 2.66 -5.99 -27.40
CA GLU A 245 3.85 -5.27 -27.84
C GLU A 245 3.56 -4.46 -29.11
N CYS A 246 4.06 -3.24 -29.15
CA CYS A 246 4.00 -2.32 -30.28
C CYS A 246 5.27 -2.39 -31.14
N SER A 247 5.29 -1.68 -32.30
CA SER A 247 6.44 -1.68 -33.20
C SER A 247 7.72 -1.11 -32.65
N ASP A 248 7.60 -0.28 -31.60
CA ASP A 248 8.71 0.38 -30.90
C ASP A 248 9.20 -0.37 -29.65
N GLY A 249 8.73 -1.61 -29.43
CA GLY A 249 9.07 -2.44 -28.29
C GLY A 249 8.41 -2.01 -26.97
N HIS A 250 7.56 -0.99 -26.99
CA HIS A 250 6.71 -0.61 -25.85
C HIS A 250 5.41 -1.44 -25.85
N PHE A 251 4.66 -1.35 -24.74
CA PHE A 251 3.47 -2.17 -24.55
C PHE A 251 2.22 -1.33 -24.34
N ILE A 252 1.08 -1.91 -24.71
CA ILE A 252 -0.26 -1.40 -24.45
C ILE A 252 -1.10 -2.49 -23.80
N THR A 253 -2.19 -2.08 -23.14
CA THR A 253 -3.19 -2.99 -22.59
C THR A 253 -4.51 -2.82 -23.34
N LEU A 254 -5.22 -3.93 -23.50
CA LEU A 254 -6.62 -3.97 -23.92
C LEU A 254 -7.42 -4.69 -22.84
N GLY A 255 -8.65 -4.19 -22.55
CA GLY A 255 -9.53 -4.73 -21.51
C GLY A 255 -11.00 -4.74 -21.96
N ALA A 256 -11.30 -4.89 -23.24
CA ALA A 256 -12.64 -4.80 -23.84
C ALA A 256 -13.50 -6.04 -23.52
N ILE A 257 -13.94 -6.17 -22.27
CA ILE A 257 -14.69 -7.34 -21.78
C ILE A 257 -16.14 -7.30 -22.29
N GLU A 258 -16.79 -6.15 -22.24
CA GLU A 258 -18.19 -6.00 -22.66
C GLU A 258 -18.32 -6.10 -24.20
N PRO A 259 -19.39 -6.76 -24.70
CA PRO A 259 -19.54 -7.00 -26.16
C PRO A 259 -19.51 -5.75 -27.01
N GLN A 260 -20.07 -4.63 -26.53
CA GLN A 260 -20.06 -3.37 -27.28
C GLN A 260 -18.66 -2.76 -27.37
N PHE A 261 -17.84 -2.86 -26.33
CA PHE A 261 -16.44 -2.39 -26.34
C PHE A 261 -15.57 -3.27 -27.20
N TYR A 262 -15.80 -4.58 -27.16
CA TYR A 262 -15.11 -5.53 -28.02
C TYR A 262 -15.43 -5.30 -29.52
N ALA A 263 -16.70 -5.10 -29.87
CA ALA A 263 -17.10 -4.79 -31.23
C ALA A 263 -16.44 -3.48 -31.75
N GLN A 264 -16.36 -2.45 -30.90
CA GLN A 264 -15.66 -1.21 -31.22
C GLN A 264 -14.15 -1.44 -31.39
N LEU A 265 -13.52 -2.24 -30.53
CA LEU A 265 -12.12 -2.61 -30.65
C LEU A 265 -11.81 -3.28 -31.99
N LEU A 266 -12.58 -4.28 -32.37
CA LEU A 266 -12.42 -4.98 -33.68
C LEU A 266 -12.48 -4.00 -34.84
N LYS A 267 -13.44 -3.08 -34.83
CA LYS A 267 -13.59 -2.04 -35.86
C LYS A 267 -12.38 -1.11 -35.94
N LEU A 268 -11.88 -0.63 -34.78
CA LEU A 268 -10.71 0.27 -34.76
C LEU A 268 -9.41 -0.42 -35.13
N LEU A 269 -9.30 -1.73 -34.89
CA LEU A 269 -8.20 -2.55 -35.33
C LEU A 269 -8.38 -3.04 -36.82
N LYS A 270 -9.49 -2.71 -37.49
CA LYS A 270 -9.84 -3.15 -38.84
C LYS A 270 -9.89 -4.69 -38.98
N LEU A 271 -10.46 -5.33 -37.98
CA LEU A 271 -10.69 -6.77 -37.94
C LEU A 271 -12.17 -7.07 -38.26
N ASP A 272 -12.68 -6.50 -39.33
CA ASP A 272 -14.12 -6.49 -39.72
C ASP A 272 -14.68 -7.88 -40.09
N ASP A 273 -13.82 -8.85 -40.35
CA ASP A 273 -14.17 -10.24 -40.60
C ASP A 273 -14.32 -11.11 -39.34
N VAL A 274 -14.02 -10.57 -38.15
CA VAL A 274 -14.20 -11.25 -36.87
C VAL A 274 -15.61 -11.02 -36.38
N ASP A 275 -16.36 -12.10 -36.15
CA ASP A 275 -17.71 -12.01 -35.55
C ASP A 275 -17.63 -11.68 -34.09
N PRO A 276 -18.09 -10.48 -33.64
CA PRO A 276 -18.05 -10.09 -32.25
C PRO A 276 -18.91 -10.97 -31.33
N ALA A 277 -19.90 -11.68 -31.85
CA ALA A 277 -20.74 -12.59 -31.08
C ALA A 277 -19.96 -13.81 -30.56
N LEU A 278 -18.81 -14.11 -31.17
CA LEU A 278 -17.94 -15.22 -30.79
C LEU A 278 -16.84 -14.82 -29.81
N GLN A 279 -16.92 -13.64 -29.17
CA GLN A 279 -15.94 -13.11 -28.22
C GLN A 279 -15.49 -14.14 -27.17
N TYR A 280 -16.41 -14.89 -26.60
CA TYR A 280 -16.14 -15.84 -25.53
C TYR A 280 -15.92 -17.29 -26.01
N ASP A 281 -15.82 -17.53 -27.34
CA ASP A 281 -15.39 -18.83 -27.85
C ASP A 281 -13.87 -19.02 -27.71
N ALA A 282 -13.46 -19.62 -26.59
CA ALA A 282 -12.06 -19.83 -26.24
C ALA A 282 -11.25 -20.62 -27.30
N ARG A 283 -11.93 -21.35 -28.21
CA ARG A 283 -11.27 -22.08 -29.31
C ARG A 283 -10.63 -21.11 -30.31
N GLN A 284 -11.17 -19.92 -30.48
CA GLN A 284 -10.69 -18.89 -31.40
C GLN A 284 -9.61 -17.99 -30.80
N TRP A 285 -9.49 -17.94 -29.51
CA TRP A 285 -8.60 -17.00 -28.82
C TRP A 285 -7.13 -17.08 -29.26
N PRO A 286 -6.50 -18.25 -29.40
CA PRO A 286 -5.07 -18.30 -29.79
C PRO A 286 -4.81 -17.67 -31.16
N ALA A 287 -5.63 -17.99 -32.15
CA ALA A 287 -5.48 -17.44 -33.50
C ALA A 287 -5.77 -15.94 -33.56
N LEU A 288 -6.85 -15.50 -32.90
CA LEU A 288 -7.21 -14.09 -32.85
C LEU A 288 -6.21 -13.25 -32.04
N LYS A 289 -5.70 -13.78 -30.96
CA LYS A 289 -4.66 -13.13 -30.16
C LYS A 289 -3.38 -12.89 -30.95
N GLN A 290 -2.94 -13.90 -31.72
CA GLN A 290 -1.80 -13.77 -32.63
C GLN A 290 -2.06 -12.68 -33.67
N ARG A 291 -3.23 -12.71 -34.30
CA ARG A 291 -3.64 -11.72 -35.30
C ARG A 291 -3.70 -10.30 -34.76
N MET A 292 -4.22 -10.12 -33.53
CA MET A 292 -4.21 -8.82 -32.85
C MET A 292 -2.78 -8.38 -32.54
N ALA A 293 -1.92 -9.28 -32.05
CA ALA A 293 -0.52 -8.99 -31.86
C ALA A 293 0.20 -8.51 -33.11
N ASP A 294 -0.03 -9.17 -34.23
CA ASP A 294 0.54 -8.79 -35.54
C ASP A 294 0.02 -7.42 -35.99
N THR A 295 -1.25 -7.12 -35.74
CA THR A 295 -1.86 -5.81 -36.03
C THR A 295 -1.25 -4.72 -35.17
N LEU A 296 -1.12 -4.98 -33.89
CA LEU A 296 -0.63 -3.98 -32.89
C LEU A 296 0.86 -3.69 -33.06
N ARG A 297 1.65 -4.63 -33.58
CA ARG A 297 3.04 -4.40 -33.94
C ARG A 297 3.24 -3.51 -35.19
N GLN A 298 2.19 -3.11 -35.89
CA GLN A 298 2.29 -2.23 -37.07
C GLN A 298 2.46 -0.76 -36.72
N LYS A 299 2.19 -0.35 -35.44
CA LYS A 299 2.29 1.04 -35.00
C LYS A 299 3.01 1.11 -33.67
N THR A 300 3.57 2.28 -33.38
CA THR A 300 4.17 2.62 -32.08
C THR A 300 3.11 2.74 -30.99
N ARG A 301 3.55 2.66 -29.73
CA ARG A 301 2.68 2.93 -28.56
C ARG A 301 1.99 4.30 -28.67
N ALA A 302 2.73 5.33 -29.08
CA ALA A 302 2.19 6.68 -29.21
C ALA A 302 1.12 6.80 -30.30
N GLU A 303 1.29 6.12 -31.43
CA GLU A 303 0.28 6.09 -32.51
C GLU A 303 -0.99 5.37 -32.04
N TRP A 304 -0.86 4.23 -31.36
CA TRP A 304 -2.01 3.53 -30.77
C TRP A 304 -2.68 4.35 -29.69
N GLN A 305 -1.93 5.03 -28.83
CA GLN A 305 -2.47 5.93 -27.83
C GLN A 305 -3.32 7.04 -28.49
N SER A 306 -2.82 7.68 -29.55
CA SER A 306 -3.57 8.72 -30.27
C SER A 306 -4.86 8.19 -30.90
N LEU A 307 -4.92 6.90 -31.25
CA LEU A 307 -6.09 6.29 -31.91
C LEU A 307 -7.12 5.76 -30.91
N LEU A 308 -6.67 5.20 -29.78
CA LEU A 308 -7.50 4.38 -28.90
C LEU A 308 -7.80 5.06 -27.54
N GLU A 309 -6.94 5.97 -27.06
CA GLU A 309 -7.15 6.63 -25.78
C GLU A 309 -8.40 7.53 -25.81
N GLY A 310 -9.20 7.43 -24.75
CA GLY A 310 -10.46 8.19 -24.65
C GLY A 310 -11.63 7.57 -25.42
N THR A 311 -11.43 6.42 -26.05
CA THR A 311 -12.52 5.59 -26.64
C THR A 311 -12.97 4.51 -25.64
N ASP A 312 -14.09 3.84 -25.94
CA ASP A 312 -14.64 2.78 -25.08
C ASP A 312 -13.99 1.39 -25.30
N VAL A 313 -12.79 1.30 -25.89
CA VAL A 313 -12.10 0.02 -26.13
C VAL A 313 -11.25 -0.45 -24.94
N CYS A 314 -11.37 0.19 -23.79
CA CYS A 314 -10.65 -0.15 -22.55
C CYS A 314 -9.12 -0.25 -22.78
N PHE A 315 -8.57 0.81 -23.37
CA PHE A 315 -7.15 0.93 -23.71
C PHE A 315 -6.37 1.69 -22.64
N ALA A 316 -5.12 1.28 -22.39
CA ALA A 316 -4.11 2.11 -21.72
C ALA A 316 -2.70 1.79 -22.23
N PRO A 317 -1.79 2.79 -22.35
CA PRO A 317 -0.38 2.51 -22.57
C PRO A 317 0.24 1.93 -21.28
N VAL A 318 1.18 0.98 -21.42
CA VAL A 318 2.01 0.55 -20.29
C VAL A 318 3.13 1.57 -20.13
N LEU A 319 3.09 2.32 -19.03
CA LEU A 319 4.03 3.38 -18.73
C LEU A 319 5.04 2.92 -17.67
N SER A 320 6.27 3.41 -17.80
CA SER A 320 7.24 3.35 -16.70
C SER A 320 6.79 4.25 -15.54
N LEU A 321 7.37 4.06 -14.33
CA LEU A 321 7.08 4.92 -13.18
C LEU A 321 7.41 6.40 -13.45
N THR A 322 8.42 6.66 -14.28
CA THR A 322 8.80 8.02 -14.69
C THR A 322 7.74 8.61 -15.63
N GLU A 323 7.35 7.88 -16.67
CA GLU A 323 6.35 8.34 -17.65
C GLU A 323 4.97 8.54 -17.03
N ALA A 324 4.61 7.69 -16.06
CA ALA A 324 3.30 7.77 -15.41
C ALA A 324 3.02 9.14 -14.77
N ALA A 325 4.06 9.80 -14.23
CA ALA A 325 3.92 11.13 -13.65
C ALA A 325 3.62 12.21 -14.71
N ASP A 326 4.01 11.98 -15.94
CA ASP A 326 3.88 12.94 -17.03
C ASP A 326 2.63 12.73 -17.91
N HIS A 327 1.91 11.64 -17.71
CA HIS A 327 0.68 11.36 -18.45
C HIS A 327 -0.40 12.45 -18.19
N PRO A 328 -1.06 12.98 -19.23
CA PRO A 328 -2.01 14.11 -19.09
C PRO A 328 -3.12 13.85 -18.07
N HIS A 329 -3.71 12.66 -18.07
CA HIS A 329 -4.75 12.27 -17.12
C HIS A 329 -4.21 12.28 -15.68
N ASN A 330 -3.03 11.72 -15.44
CA ASN A 330 -2.40 11.64 -14.13
C ASN A 330 -2.02 13.03 -13.59
N LYS A 331 -1.51 13.93 -14.47
CA LYS A 331 -1.27 15.34 -14.14
C LYS A 331 -2.56 16.08 -13.79
N SER A 332 -3.60 15.95 -14.61
CA SER A 332 -4.89 16.59 -14.37
C SER A 332 -5.52 16.13 -13.06
N ARG A 333 -5.35 14.87 -12.69
CA ARG A 333 -5.80 14.34 -11.40
C ARG A 333 -4.86 14.68 -10.24
N GLY A 334 -3.67 15.23 -10.47
CA GLY A 334 -2.67 15.43 -9.43
C GLY A 334 -2.34 14.10 -8.72
N LEU A 335 -2.03 13.06 -9.51
CA LEU A 335 -1.76 11.72 -8.97
C LEU A 335 -0.43 11.65 -8.23
N PHE A 336 0.48 12.57 -8.53
CA PHE A 336 1.79 12.68 -7.94
C PHE A 336 1.99 14.08 -7.36
N VAL A 337 2.77 14.16 -6.29
CA VAL A 337 3.15 15.40 -5.60
C VAL A 337 4.65 15.40 -5.35
N ASP A 338 5.23 16.60 -5.25
CA ASP A 338 6.62 16.75 -4.84
C ASP A 338 6.67 17.05 -3.34
N VAL A 339 7.41 16.24 -2.60
CA VAL A 339 7.65 16.39 -1.16
C VAL A 339 9.15 16.37 -0.93
N ASP A 340 9.71 17.51 -0.53
CA ASP A 340 11.16 17.69 -0.29
C ASP A 340 12.02 17.25 -1.48
N GLY A 341 11.62 17.63 -2.71
CA GLY A 341 12.31 17.28 -3.95
C GLY A 341 12.13 15.82 -4.40
N GLN A 342 11.32 15.04 -3.71
CA GLN A 342 10.98 13.67 -4.09
C GLN A 342 9.57 13.62 -4.67
N ARG A 343 9.45 13.15 -5.91
CA ARG A 343 8.13 12.89 -6.51
C ARG A 343 7.54 11.63 -5.93
N GLN A 344 6.36 11.76 -5.33
CA GLN A 344 5.66 10.69 -4.62
C GLN A 344 4.20 10.60 -5.07
N PRO A 345 3.52 9.43 -4.94
CA PRO A 345 2.07 9.36 -5.08
C PRO A 345 1.37 10.29 -4.09
N ALA A 346 0.36 11.01 -4.58
CA ALA A 346 -0.47 11.86 -3.73
C ALA A 346 -1.28 11.02 -2.73
N PRO A 347 -1.69 11.61 -1.58
CA PRO A 347 -2.61 10.95 -0.66
C PRO A 347 -3.91 10.48 -1.35
N ALA A 348 -4.35 9.28 -1.00
CA ALA A 348 -5.58 8.66 -1.47
C ALA A 348 -6.27 7.92 -0.32
N PRO A 349 -7.65 7.84 -0.33
CA PRO A 349 -8.59 8.39 -1.30
C PRO A 349 -8.77 9.90 -1.19
N ARG A 350 -9.54 10.49 -2.11
CA ARG A 350 -9.95 11.90 -2.09
C ARG A 350 -11.33 12.04 -1.49
N PHE A 351 -11.54 13.10 -0.72
CA PHE A 351 -12.82 13.40 -0.07
C PHE A 351 -13.45 14.66 -0.66
N SER A 352 -14.76 14.69 -0.73
CA SER A 352 -15.51 15.86 -1.23
C SER A 352 -15.52 17.05 -0.26
N ARG A 353 -15.32 16.79 1.05
CA ARG A 353 -15.40 17.78 2.12
C ARG A 353 -14.13 17.83 2.99
N SER A 354 -13.62 16.69 3.43
CA SER A 354 -12.41 16.65 4.26
C SER A 354 -11.19 17.02 3.42
N VAL A 355 -10.37 17.90 3.94
CA VAL A 355 -9.15 18.34 3.25
C VAL A 355 -7.98 17.44 3.68
N VAL A 356 -7.50 16.64 2.75
CA VAL A 356 -6.26 15.90 2.89
C VAL A 356 -5.14 16.76 2.28
N ARG A 357 -4.15 17.11 3.08
CA ARG A 357 -3.00 17.93 2.63
C ARG A 357 -1.84 17.04 2.25
N VAL A 358 -0.98 17.58 1.38
CA VAL A 358 0.35 16.99 1.17
C VAL A 358 1.10 17.06 2.50
N PRO A 359 1.51 15.94 3.05
CA PRO A 359 2.14 15.91 4.37
C PRO A 359 3.54 16.51 4.35
N SER A 360 4.09 16.74 5.54
CA SER A 360 5.51 17.07 5.72
C SER A 360 6.41 15.97 5.15
N PRO A 361 7.67 16.28 4.83
CA PRO A 361 8.66 15.27 4.47
C PRO A 361 8.73 14.14 5.49
N GLY A 362 9.16 12.96 5.05
CA GLY A 362 9.33 11.81 5.96
C GLY A 362 10.26 12.15 7.11
N ALA A 363 9.86 11.82 8.34
CA ALA A 363 10.70 12.00 9.51
C ALA A 363 11.99 11.17 9.41
N LEU A 364 13.12 11.75 9.80
CA LEU A 364 14.33 10.99 10.08
C LEU A 364 14.21 10.31 11.46
N CYS A 365 14.94 9.21 11.65
CA CYS A 365 14.97 8.47 12.89
C CYS A 365 15.35 9.39 14.07
N GLY A 366 14.46 9.54 15.04
CA GLY A 366 14.64 10.35 16.23
C GLY A 366 14.53 11.86 16.06
N GLU A 367 14.17 12.34 14.86
CA GLU A 367 14.13 13.78 14.53
C GLU A 367 13.30 14.62 15.52
N HIS A 368 12.21 14.06 16.03
CA HIS A 368 11.27 14.77 16.89
C HIS A 368 11.35 14.35 18.37
N THR A 369 12.42 13.61 18.74
CA THR A 369 12.53 13.06 20.11
C THR A 369 12.39 14.14 21.17
N GLN A 370 13.14 15.26 21.07
CA GLN A 370 13.12 16.32 22.07
C GLN A 370 11.78 17.06 22.11
N GLU A 371 11.18 17.30 20.94
CA GLU A 371 9.88 17.97 20.82
C GLU A 371 8.78 17.15 21.51
N VAL A 372 8.68 15.86 21.16
CA VAL A 372 7.67 14.96 21.72
C VAL A 372 7.83 14.79 23.23
N LEU A 373 9.06 14.65 23.73
CA LEU A 373 9.33 14.58 25.16
C LEU A 373 8.92 15.84 25.88
N ALA A 374 9.21 17.03 25.30
CA ALA A 374 8.82 18.31 25.90
C ALA A 374 7.29 18.47 25.96
N GLU A 375 6.57 18.08 24.92
CA GLU A 375 5.08 18.06 24.91
C GLU A 375 4.50 17.17 25.99
N MET A 376 5.17 16.07 26.31
CA MET A 376 4.78 15.14 27.39
C MET A 376 5.20 15.63 28.79
N GLY A 377 5.90 16.77 28.91
CA GLY A 377 6.44 17.27 30.16
C GLY A 377 7.63 16.45 30.68
N ILE A 378 8.24 15.63 29.85
CA ILE A 378 9.38 14.79 30.22
C ILE A 378 10.67 15.54 29.93
N GLN A 379 11.38 15.96 30.96
CA GLN A 379 12.71 16.56 30.80
C GLN A 379 13.77 15.46 30.71
N ARG A 380 14.48 15.42 29.62
CA ARG A 380 15.67 14.57 29.43
C ARG A 380 16.91 15.45 29.30
N THR A 381 17.87 15.28 30.17
CA THR A 381 19.26 15.63 29.89
C THR A 381 19.70 14.82 28.67
N ARG A 382 20.24 15.51 27.64
CA ARG A 382 20.61 15.00 26.30
C ARG A 382 20.96 13.52 26.27
N LEU A 383 20.42 12.78 25.29
CA LEU A 383 20.92 11.45 24.94
C LEU A 383 22.44 11.54 24.77
N ASN A 384 23.21 10.86 25.63
CA ASN A 384 24.66 10.76 25.49
C ASN A 384 24.96 10.09 24.14
N GLY A 385 25.35 10.88 23.13
CA GLY A 385 25.83 10.36 21.85
C GLY A 385 25.09 10.81 20.58
N LEU A 386 24.26 11.87 20.60
CA LEU A 386 23.75 12.55 19.40
C LEU A 386 24.39 13.92 19.25
#